data_4b4348b8f7552ee752f65107fd01ea87
#
_entry.id   4b4348b8f7552ee752f65107fd01ea87
#
_cell.length_a   1.000
_cell.length_b   1.000
_cell.length_c   1.000
_cell.angle_alpha   90.00
_cell.angle_beta   90.00
_cell.angle_gamma   90.00
#
_symmetry.space_group_name_H-M   'P 1'
#
loop_
_entity.id
_entity.type
_entity.pdbx_description
1 polymer ?
#
loop_
_entity_poly.entity_id
_entity_poly.type
_entity_poly.pdbx_seq_one_letter_code
_entity_poly.pdbx_strand_id
1 'polypeptide(L)'
;MTRVRWWILGLLFFSTTLNYLDRMVTGVLAPDIQRQYLISDVQYGYIQSAFAFFYAFGQAFSGRLLDKIGTRIGYALSLAAWSAASMLHAVARGFVGFRIMRALLGLAESPAFPAAAKAVAEWFPRRERAFAFGFINAGTNMGMIFASALVPWLTVHYGMPSAFVVTGAIGFVALALWIPIYKKPADHPGVSAAELALINSDPEEPPFKLHWLTLIRSRQTWAFALGKFLTDPMWWFYMTWFPKYLNKNYGVDLLHIGLPLVAIYFISDLGSVAGGWLSSALIKRGWTVNLARKTALFVSLLFVLPIFFAESIASLWGAVLVLGLATAAQQGFSSNLFTLVSDMFPRQAVASVAGFGGMCGYFGASLFQLVVGYSVEKHHNYALPFLCAGSAYMIALALIHALAPRLQPATIGGNPAPGSK
;
A
#
# COMPACT_ATOMS: atom_id res chain seq x y z
N MET A 1 -3.23 28.04 20.58
CA MET A 1 -2.86 26.63 20.35
C MET A 1 -2.21 26.57 18.98
N THR A 2 -0.94 26.18 18.92
CA THR A 2 -0.24 25.96 17.65
C THR A 2 -0.81 24.74 16.95
N ARG A 3 -0.48 24.56 15.66
CA ARG A 3 -0.99 23.46 14.83
C ARG A 3 0.15 22.70 14.13
N VAL A 4 1.28 22.56 14.84
CA VAL A 4 2.48 21.94 14.28
C VAL A 4 2.24 20.49 13.84
N ARG A 5 1.43 19.72 14.58
CA ARG A 5 1.09 18.34 14.22
C ARG A 5 0.51 18.19 12.81
N TRP A 6 -0.24 19.20 12.32
CA TRP A 6 -0.80 19.19 10.97
C TRP A 6 0.23 19.42 9.87
N TRP A 7 1.30 20.19 10.18
CA TRP A 7 2.44 20.30 9.27
C TRP A 7 3.23 19.00 9.18
N ILE A 8 3.40 18.31 10.31
CA ILE A 8 4.00 16.96 10.31
C ILE A 8 3.14 15.99 9.48
N LEU A 9 1.82 16.04 9.63
CA LEU A 9 0.91 15.23 8.83
C LEU A 9 1.00 15.55 7.32
N GLY A 10 1.05 16.83 6.97
CA GLY A 10 1.25 17.26 5.59
C GLY A 10 2.57 16.75 4.99
N LEU A 11 3.64 16.74 5.78
CA LEU A 11 4.93 16.22 5.35
C LEU A 11 4.92 14.70 5.17
N LEU A 12 4.23 13.96 6.05
CA LEU A 12 4.03 12.51 5.91
C LEU A 12 3.17 12.18 4.67
N PHE A 13 2.11 12.94 4.43
CA PHE A 13 1.28 12.83 3.22
C PHE A 13 2.12 13.05 1.96
N PHE A 14 2.90 14.14 1.92
CA PHE A 14 3.77 14.45 0.79
C PHE A 14 4.79 13.34 0.53
N SER A 15 5.44 12.86 1.59
CA SER A 15 6.41 11.77 1.48
C SER A 15 5.76 10.46 0.99
N THR A 16 4.53 10.15 1.42
CA THR A 16 3.79 8.96 0.95
C THR A 16 3.39 9.12 -0.51
N THR A 17 3.00 10.33 -0.93
CA THR A 17 2.72 10.65 -2.33
C THR A 17 3.95 10.39 -3.20
N LEU A 18 5.13 10.84 -2.80
CA LEU A 18 6.38 10.60 -3.52
C LEU A 18 6.76 9.11 -3.55
N ASN A 19 6.58 8.41 -2.44
CA ASN A 19 6.85 6.98 -2.36
C ASN A 19 6.06 6.17 -3.40
N TYR A 20 4.76 6.45 -3.55
CA TYR A 20 3.92 5.78 -4.54
C TYR A 20 4.15 6.30 -5.97
N LEU A 21 4.54 7.55 -6.12
CA LEU A 21 4.98 8.08 -7.40
C LEU A 21 6.21 7.32 -7.92
N ASP A 22 7.25 7.15 -7.09
CA ASP A 22 8.46 6.40 -7.43
C ASP A 22 8.18 4.93 -7.78
N ARG A 23 7.29 4.28 -7.04
CA ARG A 23 6.87 2.89 -7.33
C ARG A 23 6.23 2.75 -8.70
N MET A 24 5.44 3.74 -9.10
CA MET A 24 4.64 3.70 -10.31
C MET A 24 5.49 3.93 -11.58
N VAL A 25 6.65 4.60 -11.49
CA VAL A 25 7.50 4.92 -12.64
C VAL A 25 7.78 3.71 -13.52
N THR A 26 8.24 2.60 -12.93
CA THR A 26 8.54 1.37 -13.69
C THR A 26 7.31 0.68 -14.25
N GLY A 27 6.14 0.86 -13.64
CA GLY A 27 4.86 0.36 -14.16
C GLY A 27 4.42 1.11 -15.39
N VAL A 28 4.44 2.45 -15.34
CA VAL A 28 4.09 3.32 -16.48
C VAL A 28 5.05 3.11 -17.66
N LEU A 29 6.35 3.00 -17.37
CA LEU A 29 7.40 2.83 -18.38
C LEU A 29 7.63 1.37 -18.78
N ALA A 30 6.82 0.41 -18.30
CA ALA A 30 7.04 -1.01 -18.57
C ALA A 30 7.18 -1.34 -20.07
N PRO A 31 6.29 -0.87 -20.97
CA PRO A 31 6.42 -1.16 -22.40
C PRO A 31 7.73 -0.62 -23.01
N ASP A 32 8.15 0.59 -22.62
CA ASP A 32 9.33 1.24 -23.16
C ASP A 32 10.62 0.62 -22.62
N ILE A 33 10.67 0.31 -21.31
CA ILE A 33 11.78 -0.43 -20.69
C ILE A 33 11.96 -1.79 -21.38
N GLN A 34 10.88 -2.54 -21.56
CA GLN A 34 10.93 -3.85 -22.21
C GLN A 34 11.40 -3.76 -23.66
N ARG A 35 10.89 -2.79 -24.41
CA ARG A 35 11.29 -2.57 -25.81
C ARG A 35 12.74 -2.14 -25.93
N GLN A 36 13.19 -1.18 -25.11
CA GLN A 36 14.54 -0.62 -25.19
C GLN A 36 15.62 -1.61 -24.78
N TYR A 37 15.34 -2.44 -23.79
CA TYR A 37 16.34 -3.36 -23.20
C TYR A 37 16.08 -4.83 -23.54
N LEU A 38 15.13 -5.14 -24.42
CA LEU A 38 14.74 -6.50 -24.84
C LEU A 38 14.41 -7.39 -23.63
N ILE A 39 13.68 -6.83 -22.65
CA ILE A 39 13.29 -7.52 -21.42
C ILE A 39 11.99 -8.28 -21.68
N SER A 40 11.99 -9.60 -21.44
CA SER A 40 10.79 -10.42 -21.58
C SER A 40 9.77 -10.18 -20.46
N ASP A 41 8.54 -10.71 -20.61
CA ASP A 41 7.49 -10.60 -19.59
C ASP A 41 7.86 -11.34 -18.31
N VAL A 42 8.50 -12.49 -18.43
CA VAL A 42 9.05 -13.23 -17.28
C VAL A 42 10.11 -12.39 -16.57
N GLN A 43 11.04 -11.80 -17.31
CA GLN A 43 12.07 -10.94 -16.73
C GLN A 43 11.48 -9.70 -16.05
N TYR A 44 10.45 -9.08 -16.64
CA TYR A 44 9.73 -7.97 -16.02
C TYR A 44 9.03 -8.41 -14.73
N GLY A 45 8.41 -9.58 -14.72
CA GLY A 45 7.87 -10.19 -13.49
C GLY A 45 8.92 -10.34 -12.39
N TYR A 46 10.14 -10.80 -12.72
CA TYR A 46 11.25 -10.87 -11.76
C TYR A 46 11.71 -9.50 -11.26
N ILE A 47 11.71 -8.47 -12.11
CA ILE A 47 12.04 -7.09 -11.71
C ILE A 47 11.03 -6.61 -10.66
N GLN A 48 9.74 -6.77 -10.90
CA GLN A 48 8.70 -6.35 -9.96
C GLN A 48 8.66 -7.20 -8.69
N SER A 49 8.88 -8.52 -8.83
CA SER A 49 9.01 -9.45 -7.72
C SER A 49 10.15 -9.06 -6.77
N ALA A 50 11.30 -8.64 -7.31
CA ALA A 50 12.45 -8.22 -6.51
C ALA A 50 12.08 -7.06 -5.57
N PHE A 51 11.36 -6.05 -6.04
CA PHE A 51 10.90 -4.96 -5.18
C PHE A 51 10.04 -5.50 -4.03
N ALA A 52 8.98 -6.25 -4.34
CA ALA A 52 8.04 -6.74 -3.34
C ALA A 52 8.71 -7.66 -2.30
N PHE A 53 9.61 -8.53 -2.75
CA PHE A 53 10.36 -9.43 -1.88
C PHE A 53 11.25 -8.67 -0.89
N PHE A 54 12.09 -7.75 -1.40
CA PHE A 54 13.00 -6.99 -0.55
C PHE A 54 12.26 -5.99 0.34
N TYR A 55 11.11 -5.48 -0.11
CA TYR A 55 10.23 -4.68 0.74
C TYR A 55 9.66 -5.50 1.91
N ALA A 56 9.12 -6.71 1.65
CA ALA A 56 8.64 -7.62 2.69
C ALA A 56 9.73 -7.97 3.70
N PHE A 57 10.92 -8.30 3.19
CA PHE A 57 12.08 -8.60 4.02
C PHE A 57 12.49 -7.41 4.89
N GLY A 58 12.65 -6.23 4.28
CA GLY A 58 13.02 -5.01 4.99
C GLY A 58 12.00 -4.61 6.05
N GLN A 59 10.70 -4.82 5.77
CA GLN A 59 9.62 -4.50 6.70
C GLN A 59 9.71 -5.30 8.01
N ALA A 60 10.19 -6.54 7.96
CA ALA A 60 10.39 -7.37 9.15
C ALA A 60 11.41 -6.79 10.15
N PHE A 61 12.37 -6.01 9.66
CA PHE A 61 13.44 -5.42 10.48
C PHE A 61 13.23 -3.93 10.76
N SER A 62 12.41 -3.25 9.96
CA SER A 62 12.21 -1.79 9.99
C SER A 62 11.75 -1.30 11.37
N GLY A 63 10.83 -2.00 12.02
CA GLY A 63 10.33 -1.61 13.33
C GLY A 63 11.45 -1.56 14.38
N ARG A 64 12.28 -2.62 14.46
CA ARG A 64 13.40 -2.68 15.41
C ARG A 64 14.48 -1.63 15.11
N LEU A 65 14.72 -1.35 13.82
CA LEU A 65 15.66 -0.31 13.41
C LEU A 65 15.16 1.05 13.89
N LEU A 66 13.90 1.38 13.61
CA LEU A 66 13.27 2.63 14.03
C LEU A 66 13.21 2.82 15.55
N ASP A 67 13.09 1.71 16.30
CA ASP A 67 13.11 1.78 17.77
C ASP A 67 14.49 2.13 18.31
N LYS A 68 15.56 1.67 17.64
CA LYS A 68 16.94 1.95 18.03
C LYS A 68 17.40 3.37 17.66
N ILE A 69 17.14 3.80 16.43
CA ILE A 69 17.68 5.07 15.89
C ILE A 69 16.67 6.23 15.96
N GLY A 70 15.43 5.95 16.34
CA GLY A 70 14.34 6.93 16.43
C GLY A 70 13.70 7.28 15.07
N THR A 71 12.49 7.82 15.14
CA THR A 71 11.67 8.13 13.96
C THR A 71 12.32 9.16 13.04
N ARG A 72 12.92 10.23 13.61
CA ARG A 72 13.53 11.32 12.85
C ARG A 72 14.64 10.83 11.92
N ILE A 73 15.61 10.12 12.49
CA ILE A 73 16.79 9.63 11.75
C ILE A 73 16.39 8.47 10.85
N GLY A 74 15.59 7.54 11.35
CA GLY A 74 15.17 6.35 10.59
C GLY A 74 14.39 6.70 9.33
N TYR A 75 13.46 7.65 9.42
CA TYR A 75 12.71 8.11 8.25
C TYR A 75 13.58 8.92 7.30
N ALA A 76 14.48 9.78 7.81
CA ALA A 76 15.42 10.53 6.97
C ALA A 76 16.35 9.60 6.17
N LEU A 77 16.90 8.56 6.81
CA LEU A 77 17.72 7.55 6.11
C LEU A 77 16.93 6.79 5.05
N SER A 78 15.69 6.43 5.35
CA SER A 78 14.80 5.79 4.38
C SER A 78 14.52 6.72 3.20
N LEU A 79 14.14 7.99 3.45
CA LEU A 79 13.94 9.01 2.40
C LEU A 79 15.17 9.16 1.51
N ALA A 80 16.36 9.33 2.10
CA ALA A 80 17.60 9.46 1.36
C ALA A 80 17.90 8.22 0.51
N ALA A 81 17.76 7.04 1.11
CA ALA A 81 18.08 5.77 0.45
C ALA A 81 17.12 5.48 -0.72
N TRP A 82 15.79 5.67 -0.54
CA TRP A 82 14.86 5.40 -1.62
C TRP A 82 14.95 6.44 -2.74
N SER A 83 15.16 7.72 -2.40
CA SER A 83 15.36 8.77 -3.40
C SER A 83 16.59 8.49 -4.27
N ALA A 84 17.70 8.10 -3.64
CA ALA A 84 18.89 7.68 -4.36
C ALA A 84 18.63 6.41 -5.20
N ALA A 85 17.96 5.40 -4.65
CA ALA A 85 17.62 4.18 -5.38
C ALA A 85 16.68 4.46 -6.56
N SER A 86 15.70 5.39 -6.42
CA SER A 86 14.85 5.84 -7.52
C SER A 86 15.68 6.48 -8.63
N MET A 87 16.55 7.44 -8.30
CA MET A 87 17.42 8.10 -9.28
C MET A 87 18.38 7.12 -9.96
N LEU A 88 18.90 6.13 -9.25
CA LEU A 88 19.83 5.12 -9.80
C LEU A 88 19.17 4.25 -10.88
N HIS A 89 17.83 4.15 -10.95
CA HIS A 89 17.18 3.51 -12.10
C HIS A 89 17.51 4.19 -13.44
N ALA A 90 17.84 5.47 -13.44
CA ALA A 90 18.22 6.20 -14.65
C ALA A 90 19.49 5.63 -15.33
N VAL A 91 20.37 5.03 -14.55
CA VAL A 91 21.59 4.39 -15.07
C VAL A 91 21.46 2.88 -15.20
N ALA A 92 20.34 2.28 -14.80
CA ALA A 92 20.09 0.86 -14.96
C ALA A 92 20.09 0.45 -16.43
N ARG A 93 20.69 -0.70 -16.71
CA ARG A 93 20.76 -1.28 -18.06
C ARG A 93 20.32 -2.73 -17.99
N GLY A 94 19.43 -3.10 -18.89
CA GLY A 94 18.97 -4.47 -19.05
C GLY A 94 18.29 -5.06 -17.80
N PHE A 95 17.96 -6.33 -17.86
CA PHE A 95 17.24 -7.07 -16.84
C PHE A 95 17.91 -6.99 -15.45
N VAL A 96 19.21 -7.26 -15.37
CA VAL A 96 19.95 -7.34 -14.10
C VAL A 96 20.00 -5.97 -13.41
N GLY A 97 20.26 -4.89 -14.19
CA GLY A 97 20.31 -3.53 -13.66
C GLY A 97 18.98 -3.11 -13.03
N PHE A 98 17.86 -3.25 -13.76
CA PHE A 98 16.53 -2.92 -13.22
C PHE A 98 16.15 -3.80 -12.03
N ARG A 99 16.47 -5.09 -12.05
CA ARG A 99 16.19 -5.99 -10.93
C ARG A 99 16.92 -5.58 -9.65
N ILE A 100 18.20 -5.21 -9.76
CA ILE A 100 19.00 -4.74 -8.61
C ILE A 100 18.43 -3.41 -8.10
N MET A 101 18.14 -2.44 -8.97
CA MET A 101 17.61 -1.15 -8.54
C MET A 101 16.24 -1.30 -7.87
N ARG A 102 15.36 -2.17 -8.37
CA ARG A 102 14.08 -2.48 -7.74
C ARG A 102 14.23 -3.14 -6.37
N ALA A 103 15.20 -4.05 -6.21
CA ALA A 103 15.51 -4.65 -4.92
C ALA A 103 15.99 -3.61 -3.90
N LEU A 104 16.89 -2.72 -4.31
CA LEU A 104 17.40 -1.62 -3.48
C LEU A 104 16.27 -0.65 -3.10
N LEU A 105 15.42 -0.28 -4.07
CA LEU A 105 14.27 0.59 -3.81
C LEU A 105 13.30 -0.06 -2.81
N GLY A 106 12.96 -1.34 -2.99
CA GLY A 106 12.08 -2.06 -2.07
C GLY A 106 12.62 -2.12 -0.64
N LEU A 107 13.93 -2.39 -0.49
CA LEU A 107 14.58 -2.37 0.83
C LEU A 107 14.59 -0.98 1.46
N ALA A 108 14.94 0.05 0.67
CA ALA A 108 15.04 1.43 1.13
C ALA A 108 13.68 2.04 1.54
N GLU A 109 12.60 1.66 0.85
CA GLU A 109 11.23 2.12 1.14
C GLU A 109 10.56 1.37 2.30
N SER A 110 11.05 0.19 2.65
CA SER A 110 10.38 -0.68 3.63
C SER A 110 10.17 -0.04 5.02
N PRO A 111 11.01 0.90 5.52
CA PRO A 111 10.77 1.59 6.79
C PRO A 111 9.75 2.72 6.70
N ALA A 112 9.36 3.18 5.50
CA ALA A 112 8.54 4.38 5.33
C ALA A 112 7.19 4.29 6.06
N PHE A 113 6.45 3.21 5.85
CA PHE A 113 5.14 3.04 6.48
C PHE A 113 5.22 2.82 8.01
N PRO A 114 6.10 1.95 8.55
CA PRO A 114 6.34 1.86 9.99
C PRO A 114 6.77 3.17 10.62
N ALA A 115 7.63 3.95 9.96
CA ALA A 115 8.09 5.25 10.48
C ALA A 115 6.96 6.29 10.47
N ALA A 116 6.13 6.33 9.42
CA ALA A 116 4.94 7.18 9.39
C ALA A 116 3.96 6.81 10.51
N ALA A 117 3.75 5.51 10.76
CA ALA A 117 2.94 5.02 11.85
C ALA A 117 3.46 5.48 13.22
N LYS A 118 4.76 5.39 13.42
CA LYS A 118 5.42 5.84 14.64
C LYS A 118 5.34 7.36 14.80
N ALA A 119 5.55 8.12 13.74
CA ALA A 119 5.38 9.57 13.74
C ALA A 119 3.96 10.00 14.11
N VAL A 120 2.94 9.33 13.56
CA VAL A 120 1.54 9.59 13.95
C VAL A 120 1.30 9.25 15.43
N ALA A 121 1.86 8.15 15.91
CA ALA A 121 1.73 7.78 17.33
C ALA A 121 2.40 8.78 18.26
N GLU A 122 3.51 9.40 17.85
CA GLU A 122 4.25 10.43 18.60
C GLU A 122 3.55 11.80 18.59
N TRP A 123 2.84 12.17 17.50
CA TRP A 123 2.31 13.50 17.28
C TRP A 123 0.80 13.66 17.46
N PHE A 124 0.05 12.55 17.46
CA PHE A 124 -1.42 12.59 17.49
C PHE A 124 -2.00 11.84 18.69
N PRO A 125 -2.95 12.44 19.42
CA PRO A 125 -3.74 11.71 20.40
C PRO A 125 -4.55 10.62 19.70
N ARG A 126 -4.87 9.54 20.41
CA ARG A 126 -5.53 8.33 19.88
C ARG A 126 -6.78 8.64 19.06
N ARG A 127 -7.59 9.58 19.52
CA ARG A 127 -8.82 9.99 18.84
C ARG A 127 -8.60 10.56 17.44
N GLU A 128 -7.42 11.10 17.13
CA GLU A 128 -7.07 11.74 15.87
C GLU A 128 -6.21 10.83 14.96
N ARG A 129 -5.63 9.73 15.49
CA ARG A 129 -4.71 8.84 14.74
C ARG A 129 -5.37 8.21 13.52
N ALA A 130 -6.64 7.77 13.64
CA ALA A 130 -7.34 7.17 12.52
C ALA A 130 -7.51 8.16 11.35
N PHE A 131 -7.81 9.41 11.65
CA PHE A 131 -7.87 10.47 10.64
C PHE A 131 -6.49 10.70 10.00
N ALA A 132 -5.43 10.81 10.83
CA ALA A 132 -4.06 11.03 10.35
C ALA A 132 -3.60 9.90 9.42
N PHE A 133 -3.88 8.64 9.76
CA PHE A 133 -3.59 7.50 8.89
C PHE A 133 -4.40 7.52 7.60
N GLY A 134 -5.68 7.86 7.67
CA GLY A 134 -6.53 8.00 6.48
C GLY A 134 -5.99 9.06 5.53
N PHE A 135 -5.53 10.19 6.08
CA PHE A 135 -4.94 11.28 5.31
C PHE A 135 -3.61 10.86 4.64
N ILE A 136 -2.72 10.20 5.37
CA ILE A 136 -1.47 9.65 4.80
C ILE A 136 -1.78 8.64 3.70
N ASN A 137 -2.77 7.78 3.91
CA ASN A 137 -3.14 6.75 2.93
C ASN A 137 -3.71 7.35 1.63
N ALA A 138 -4.41 8.49 1.69
CA ALA A 138 -4.83 9.21 0.48
C ALA A 138 -3.62 9.66 -0.37
N GLY A 139 -2.45 9.90 0.24
CA GLY A 139 -1.21 10.19 -0.47
C GLY A 139 -0.78 9.06 -1.43
N THR A 140 -1.15 7.80 -1.16
CA THR A 140 -0.80 6.68 -2.03
C THR A 140 -1.41 6.80 -3.41
N ASN A 141 -2.71 7.06 -3.49
CA ASN A 141 -3.40 7.23 -4.76
C ASN A 141 -3.03 8.54 -5.45
N MET A 142 -2.83 9.61 -4.67
CA MET A 142 -2.35 10.87 -5.22
C MET A 142 -1.00 10.71 -5.90
N GLY A 143 -0.08 9.90 -5.31
CA GLY A 143 1.20 9.56 -5.93
C GLY A 143 1.03 8.83 -7.27
N MET A 144 0.10 7.88 -7.37
CA MET A 144 -0.19 7.17 -8.62
C MET A 144 -0.81 8.08 -9.68
N ILE A 145 -1.72 8.97 -9.29
CA ILE A 145 -2.32 9.98 -10.18
C ILE A 145 -1.23 10.90 -10.74
N PHE A 146 -0.37 11.44 -9.88
CA PHE A 146 0.75 12.29 -10.32
C PHE A 146 1.74 11.52 -11.21
N ALA A 147 2.08 10.27 -10.87
CA ALA A 147 2.93 9.46 -11.71
C ALA A 147 2.34 9.25 -13.10
N SER A 148 1.04 8.98 -13.18
CA SER A 148 0.33 8.74 -14.45
C SER A 148 0.35 9.94 -15.41
N ALA A 149 0.46 11.16 -14.89
CA ALA A 149 0.57 12.39 -15.69
C ALA A 149 2.04 12.80 -15.89
N LEU A 150 2.84 12.82 -14.82
CA LEU A 150 4.20 13.36 -14.83
C LEU A 150 5.20 12.45 -15.56
N VAL A 151 5.12 11.14 -15.35
CA VAL A 151 6.10 10.17 -15.89
C VAL A 151 6.05 10.14 -17.44
N PRO A 152 4.87 10.02 -18.09
CA PRO A 152 4.79 10.12 -19.54
C PRO A 152 5.31 11.44 -20.07
N TRP A 153 4.93 12.54 -19.45
CA TRP A 153 5.34 13.88 -19.87
C TRP A 153 6.88 14.05 -19.84
N LEU A 154 7.52 13.67 -18.72
CA LEU A 154 8.98 13.71 -18.58
C LEU A 154 9.67 12.82 -19.62
N THR A 155 9.16 11.63 -19.83
CA THR A 155 9.77 10.66 -20.73
C THR A 155 9.71 11.12 -22.19
N VAL A 156 8.58 11.68 -22.62
CA VAL A 156 8.40 12.17 -23.98
C VAL A 156 9.28 13.38 -24.27
N HIS A 157 9.41 14.32 -23.32
CA HIS A 157 10.14 15.57 -23.56
C HIS A 157 11.63 15.49 -23.24
N TYR A 158 12.03 14.66 -22.28
CA TYR A 158 13.42 14.61 -21.76
C TYR A 158 14.03 13.21 -21.75
N GLY A 159 13.29 12.21 -22.24
CA GLY A 159 13.71 10.80 -22.26
C GLY A 159 13.47 10.04 -20.96
N MET A 160 13.45 8.71 -21.04
CA MET A 160 13.13 7.81 -19.91
C MET A 160 13.97 8.06 -18.64
N PRO A 161 15.29 8.32 -18.70
CA PRO A 161 16.08 8.56 -17.49
C PRO A 161 15.58 9.75 -16.66
N SER A 162 15.01 10.78 -17.30
CA SER A 162 14.50 11.98 -16.60
C SER A 162 13.36 11.65 -15.65
N ALA A 163 12.50 10.69 -15.97
CA ALA A 163 11.41 10.29 -15.10
C ALA A 163 11.95 9.79 -13.75
N PHE A 164 12.98 8.94 -13.76
CA PHE A 164 13.60 8.43 -12.53
C PHE A 164 14.38 9.49 -11.76
N VAL A 165 15.12 10.36 -12.47
CA VAL A 165 15.93 11.40 -11.84
C VAL A 165 15.04 12.45 -11.18
N VAL A 166 14.01 12.93 -11.88
CA VAL A 166 13.14 14.00 -11.35
C VAL A 166 12.29 13.47 -10.17
N THR A 167 11.68 12.30 -10.30
CA THR A 167 10.85 11.77 -9.21
C THR A 167 11.70 11.50 -7.97
N GLY A 168 12.85 10.84 -8.10
CA GLY A 168 13.76 10.61 -6.99
C GLY A 168 14.35 11.90 -6.39
N ALA A 169 14.66 12.92 -7.24
CA ALA A 169 15.15 14.21 -6.76
C ALA A 169 14.12 14.96 -5.91
N ILE A 170 12.83 14.86 -6.22
CA ILE A 170 11.77 15.45 -5.38
C ILE A 170 11.77 14.80 -3.98
N GLY A 171 12.16 13.52 -3.85
CA GLY A 171 12.32 12.86 -2.57
C GLY A 171 13.40 13.51 -1.69
N PHE A 172 14.47 14.05 -2.27
CA PHE A 172 15.46 14.84 -1.51
C PHE A 172 14.90 16.19 -1.05
N VAL A 173 13.93 16.77 -1.75
CA VAL A 173 13.19 17.94 -1.24
C VAL A 173 12.39 17.57 0.01
N ALA A 174 11.70 16.43 0.00
CA ALA A 174 11.02 15.93 1.20
C ALA A 174 12.00 15.69 2.35
N LEU A 175 13.17 15.14 2.09
CA LEU A 175 14.25 14.97 3.08
C LEU A 175 14.72 16.30 3.65
N ALA A 176 14.97 17.29 2.79
CA ALA A 176 15.41 18.63 3.19
C ALA A 176 14.37 19.34 4.08
N LEU A 177 13.09 19.08 3.84
CA LEU A 177 11.99 19.54 4.69
C LEU A 177 11.87 18.73 5.98
N TRP A 178 12.08 17.41 5.92
CA TRP A 178 11.94 16.52 7.07
C TRP A 178 12.95 16.82 8.18
N ILE A 179 14.21 17.00 7.84
CA ILE A 179 15.29 17.17 8.83
C ILE A 179 15.06 18.37 9.77
N PRO A 180 14.74 19.58 9.30
CA PRO A 180 14.52 20.73 10.20
C PRO A 180 13.15 20.68 10.88
N ILE A 181 12.10 20.19 10.19
CA ILE A 181 10.72 20.25 10.67
C ILE A 181 10.42 19.14 11.67
N TYR A 182 10.86 17.89 11.42
CA TYR A 182 10.50 16.81 12.31
C TYR A 182 11.42 16.76 13.55
N LYS A 183 10.83 16.96 14.71
CA LYS A 183 11.41 16.73 16.04
C LYS A 183 10.38 15.98 16.89
N LYS A 184 10.76 15.49 18.06
CA LYS A 184 9.76 14.99 19.01
C LYS A 184 8.90 16.16 19.50
N PRO A 185 7.61 15.95 19.83
CA PRO A 185 6.73 17.03 20.29
C PRO A 185 7.28 17.85 21.45
N ALA A 186 7.91 17.20 22.42
CA ALA A 186 8.52 17.86 23.59
C ALA A 186 9.73 18.75 23.24
N ASP A 187 10.46 18.40 22.17
CA ASP A 187 11.70 19.09 21.76
C ASP A 187 11.45 20.10 20.63
N HIS A 188 10.18 20.23 20.17
CA HIS A 188 9.86 21.06 19.01
C HIS A 188 9.58 22.52 19.41
N PRO A 189 10.38 23.50 18.96
CA PRO A 189 10.29 24.89 19.43
C PRO A 189 8.98 25.60 19.07
N GLY A 190 8.27 25.10 18.03
CA GLY A 190 6.99 25.67 17.59
C GLY A 190 5.75 25.10 18.28
N VAL A 191 5.89 24.12 19.17
CA VAL A 191 4.77 23.49 19.88
C VAL A 191 4.44 24.29 21.13
N SER A 192 3.19 24.76 21.23
CA SER A 192 2.71 25.42 22.44
C SER A 192 2.43 24.41 23.57
N ALA A 193 2.52 24.85 24.83
CA ALA A 193 2.15 23.99 25.96
C ALA A 193 0.76 23.37 25.86
N ALA A 194 -0.21 24.10 25.30
CA ALA A 194 -1.56 23.59 25.05
C ALA A 194 -1.63 22.49 23.97
N GLU A 195 -0.81 22.57 22.91
CA GLU A 195 -0.72 21.52 21.91
C GLU A 195 -0.01 20.29 22.45
N LEU A 196 1.08 20.48 23.21
CA LEU A 196 1.80 19.40 23.88
C LEU A 196 0.90 18.65 24.88
N ALA A 197 0.13 19.37 25.67
CA ALA A 197 -0.84 18.77 26.60
C ALA A 197 -1.91 17.95 25.85
N LEU A 198 -2.36 18.43 24.68
CA LEU A 198 -3.29 17.68 23.83
C LEU A 198 -2.67 16.41 23.26
N ILE A 199 -1.43 16.47 22.78
CA ILE A 199 -0.70 15.29 22.24
C ILE A 199 -0.54 14.24 23.33
N ASN A 200 -0.22 14.65 24.55
CA ASN A 200 -0.01 13.79 25.72
C ASN A 200 -1.30 13.50 26.52
N SER A 201 -2.47 13.82 25.97
CA SER A 201 -3.75 13.65 26.70
C SER A 201 -4.19 12.21 26.90
N ASP A 202 -3.56 11.27 26.21
CA ASP A 202 -3.87 9.84 26.35
C ASP A 202 -3.26 9.28 27.64
N PRO A 203 -3.98 8.43 28.39
CA PRO A 203 -3.39 7.71 29.52
C PRO A 203 -2.26 6.78 29.06
N GLU A 204 -1.20 6.70 29.85
CA GLU A 204 -0.13 5.74 29.61
C GLU A 204 -0.68 4.32 29.71
N GLU A 205 -0.47 3.55 28.65
CA GLU A 205 -0.79 2.11 28.69
C GLU A 205 0.35 1.34 29.37
N PRO A 206 0.01 0.43 30.27
CA PRO A 206 1.03 -0.42 30.87
C PRO A 206 1.75 -1.22 29.76
N PRO A 207 3.07 -1.42 29.90
CA PRO A 207 3.84 -2.15 28.91
C PRO A 207 3.31 -3.58 28.75
N PHE A 208 2.78 -3.90 27.60
CA PHE A 208 2.25 -5.22 27.28
C PHE A 208 3.31 -6.00 26.50
N LYS A 209 3.89 -7.01 27.12
CA LYS A 209 4.86 -7.90 26.46
C LYS A 209 4.11 -8.89 25.57
N LEU A 210 4.07 -8.60 24.29
CA LEU A 210 3.46 -9.47 23.31
C LEU A 210 4.48 -10.47 22.77
N HIS A 211 4.26 -11.75 23.03
CA HIS A 211 5.05 -12.80 22.40
C HIS A 211 4.57 -13.06 20.96
N TRP A 212 5.45 -12.88 19.98
CA TRP A 212 5.14 -13.11 18.56
C TRP A 212 4.54 -14.50 18.29
N LEU A 213 5.03 -15.54 18.99
CA LEU A 213 4.51 -16.90 18.86
C LEU A 213 3.03 -17.02 19.24
N THR A 214 2.55 -16.21 20.18
CA THR A 214 1.15 -16.20 20.58
C THR A 214 0.26 -15.62 19.48
N LEU A 215 0.76 -14.57 18.78
CA LEU A 215 0.04 -14.00 17.65
C LEU A 215 -0.05 -14.97 16.47
N ILE A 216 1.06 -15.61 16.10
CA ILE A 216 1.12 -16.56 14.98
C ILE A 216 0.26 -17.81 15.23
N ARG A 217 0.01 -18.18 16.48
CA ARG A 217 -0.89 -19.31 16.84
C ARG A 217 -2.37 -18.96 16.74
N SER A 218 -2.74 -17.69 16.68
CA SER A 218 -4.14 -17.24 16.63
C SER A 218 -4.73 -17.44 15.21
N ARG A 219 -5.92 -18.07 15.15
CA ARG A 219 -6.68 -18.19 13.88
C ARG A 219 -7.04 -16.85 13.27
N GLN A 220 -7.33 -15.86 14.11
CA GLN A 220 -7.67 -14.50 13.69
C GLN A 220 -6.48 -13.81 13.00
N THR A 221 -5.25 -14.05 13.45
CA THR A 221 -4.03 -13.56 12.78
C THR A 221 -3.94 -14.13 11.36
N TRP A 222 -4.18 -15.42 11.19
CA TRP A 222 -4.15 -16.08 9.89
C TRP A 222 -5.32 -15.66 9.00
N ALA A 223 -6.50 -15.38 9.56
CA ALA A 223 -7.61 -14.82 8.79
C ALA A 223 -7.22 -13.50 8.11
N PHE A 224 -6.53 -12.62 8.84
CA PHE A 224 -6.02 -11.37 8.30
C PHE A 224 -4.84 -11.59 7.35
N ALA A 225 -3.83 -12.37 7.76
CA ALA A 225 -2.61 -12.59 6.99
C ALA A 225 -2.86 -13.27 5.64
N LEU A 226 -3.72 -14.30 5.60
CA LEU A 226 -4.12 -14.96 4.35
C LEU A 226 -5.01 -14.07 3.49
N GLY A 227 -5.88 -13.27 4.12
CA GLY A 227 -6.62 -12.23 3.42
C GLY A 227 -5.69 -11.27 2.69
N LYS A 228 -4.66 -10.75 3.35
CA LYS A 228 -3.62 -9.89 2.77
C LYS A 228 -2.79 -10.62 1.71
N PHE A 229 -2.36 -11.85 2.00
CA PHE A 229 -1.57 -12.68 1.07
C PHE A 229 -2.28 -12.90 -0.28
N LEU A 230 -3.60 -13.01 -0.28
CA LEU A 230 -4.39 -13.20 -1.50
C LEU A 230 -4.76 -11.90 -2.19
N THR A 231 -5.08 -10.84 -1.44
CA THR A 231 -5.65 -9.62 -2.04
C THR A 231 -4.62 -8.52 -2.34
N ASP A 232 -3.54 -8.40 -1.57
CA ASP A 232 -2.48 -7.43 -1.86
C ASP A 232 -1.74 -7.70 -3.18
N PRO A 233 -1.47 -8.97 -3.57
CA PRO A 233 -0.93 -9.26 -4.90
C PRO A 233 -1.73 -8.65 -6.04
N MET A 234 -3.05 -8.55 -5.91
CA MET A 234 -3.92 -7.97 -6.92
C MET A 234 -3.69 -6.47 -7.07
N TRP A 235 -3.51 -5.75 -5.94
CA TRP A 235 -3.14 -4.34 -5.97
C TRP A 235 -1.82 -4.10 -6.72
N TRP A 236 -0.80 -4.91 -6.43
CA TRP A 236 0.49 -4.84 -7.10
C TRP A 236 0.39 -5.18 -8.59
N PHE A 237 -0.41 -6.16 -8.96
CA PHE A 237 -0.70 -6.48 -10.35
C PHE A 237 -1.34 -5.29 -11.07
N TYR A 238 -2.35 -4.67 -10.46
CA TYR A 238 -3.03 -3.50 -11.04
C TYR A 238 -2.05 -2.34 -11.27
N MET A 239 -1.22 -2.05 -10.29
CA MET A 239 -0.25 -0.96 -10.36
C MET A 239 0.84 -1.19 -11.42
N THR A 240 1.33 -2.41 -11.56
CA THR A 240 2.51 -2.70 -12.37
C THR A 240 2.20 -3.17 -13.80
N TRP A 241 1.04 -3.81 -14.02
CA TRP A 241 0.69 -4.43 -15.31
C TRP A 241 -0.43 -3.74 -16.07
N PHE A 242 -1.28 -2.94 -15.44
CA PHE A 242 -2.34 -2.24 -16.16
C PHE A 242 -1.83 -1.28 -17.23
N PRO A 243 -0.76 -0.48 -17.01
CA PRO A 243 -0.20 0.34 -18.07
C PRO A 243 0.18 -0.49 -19.30
N LYS A 244 0.84 -1.63 -19.07
CA LYS A 244 1.23 -2.55 -20.14
C LYS A 244 0.01 -3.22 -20.81
N TYR A 245 -0.98 -3.63 -20.03
CA TYR A 245 -2.22 -4.20 -20.57
C TYR A 245 -2.93 -3.21 -21.50
N LEU A 246 -3.09 -1.96 -21.10
CA LEU A 246 -3.70 -0.92 -21.91
C LEU A 246 -2.90 -0.63 -23.19
N ASN A 247 -1.58 -0.60 -23.10
CA ASN A 247 -0.72 -0.44 -24.27
C ASN A 247 -0.87 -1.61 -25.24
N LYS A 248 -0.80 -2.86 -24.75
CA LYS A 248 -0.82 -4.07 -25.58
C LYS A 248 -2.17 -4.30 -26.23
N ASN A 249 -3.28 -4.17 -25.50
CA ASN A 249 -4.61 -4.56 -25.95
C ASN A 249 -5.35 -3.43 -26.68
N TYR A 250 -5.06 -2.17 -26.35
CA TYR A 250 -5.77 -1.01 -26.91
C TYR A 250 -4.84 -0.05 -27.68
N GLY A 251 -3.55 -0.37 -27.81
CA GLY A 251 -2.60 0.48 -28.53
C GLY A 251 -2.34 1.83 -27.87
N VAL A 252 -2.66 1.99 -26.59
CA VAL A 252 -2.47 3.25 -25.86
C VAL A 252 -0.97 3.47 -25.65
N ASP A 253 -0.42 4.45 -26.33
CA ASP A 253 0.98 4.84 -26.22
C ASP A 253 1.27 5.63 -24.93
N LEU A 254 2.56 5.90 -24.69
CA LEU A 254 3.00 6.61 -23.50
C LEU A 254 2.40 8.03 -23.39
N LEU A 255 2.14 8.70 -24.52
CA LEU A 255 1.61 10.06 -24.54
C LEU A 255 0.14 10.10 -24.06
N HIS A 256 -0.63 9.06 -24.38
CA HIS A 256 -2.07 9.00 -24.13
C HIS A 256 -2.47 8.17 -22.90
N ILE A 257 -1.52 7.44 -22.28
CA ILE A 257 -1.81 6.53 -21.17
C ILE A 257 -2.19 7.25 -19.85
N GLY A 258 -1.79 8.52 -19.73
CA GLY A 258 -1.98 9.28 -18.51
C GLY A 258 -3.44 9.36 -18.06
N LEU A 259 -4.33 9.78 -18.98
CA LEU A 259 -5.75 9.97 -18.66
C LEU A 259 -6.47 8.66 -18.26
N PRO A 260 -6.32 7.53 -18.99
CA PRO A 260 -6.84 6.24 -18.57
C PRO A 260 -6.40 5.82 -17.15
N LEU A 261 -5.11 5.96 -16.82
CA LEU A 261 -4.59 5.60 -15.51
C LEU A 261 -5.11 6.54 -14.40
N VAL A 262 -5.16 7.84 -14.66
CA VAL A 262 -5.76 8.82 -13.72
C VAL A 262 -7.21 8.43 -13.43
N ALA A 263 -8.00 8.09 -14.45
CA ALA A 263 -9.39 7.66 -14.27
C ALA A 263 -9.49 6.40 -13.40
N ILE A 264 -8.65 5.38 -13.65
CA ILE A 264 -8.62 4.14 -12.86
C ILE A 264 -8.33 4.46 -11.38
N TYR A 265 -7.30 5.25 -11.08
CA TYR A 265 -6.92 5.53 -9.70
C TYR A 265 -7.87 6.51 -9.00
N PHE A 266 -8.52 7.41 -9.75
CA PHE A 266 -9.59 8.23 -9.21
C PHE A 266 -10.82 7.40 -8.78
N ILE A 267 -11.23 6.43 -9.62
CA ILE A 267 -12.30 5.48 -9.28
C ILE A 267 -11.89 4.64 -8.06
N SER A 268 -10.62 4.28 -7.96
CA SER A 268 -10.05 3.55 -6.80
C SER A 268 -10.25 4.30 -5.48
N ASP A 269 -10.03 5.62 -5.47
CA ASP A 269 -10.24 6.46 -4.28
C ASP A 269 -11.70 6.46 -3.82
N LEU A 270 -12.63 6.56 -4.77
CA LEU A 270 -14.06 6.47 -4.45
C LEU A 270 -14.40 5.13 -3.77
N GLY A 271 -13.77 4.04 -4.22
CA GLY A 271 -13.93 2.72 -3.63
C GLY A 271 -13.42 2.62 -2.18
N SER A 272 -12.29 3.25 -1.89
CA SER A 272 -11.74 3.32 -0.52
C SER A 272 -12.72 3.96 0.45
N VAL A 273 -13.26 5.13 0.07
CA VAL A 273 -14.23 5.88 0.88
C VAL A 273 -15.54 5.12 1.01
N ALA A 274 -16.07 4.61 -0.11
CA ALA A 274 -17.35 3.88 -0.14
C ALA A 274 -17.31 2.59 0.69
N GLY A 275 -16.22 1.83 0.63
CA GLY A 275 -16.04 0.58 1.38
C GLY A 275 -16.01 0.81 2.90
N GLY A 276 -15.29 1.82 3.35
CA GLY A 276 -15.25 2.20 4.77
C GLY A 276 -16.59 2.77 5.27
N TRP A 277 -17.21 3.61 4.43
CA TRP A 277 -18.54 4.19 4.73
C TRP A 277 -19.62 3.11 4.83
N LEU A 278 -19.65 2.15 3.91
CA LEU A 278 -20.68 1.10 3.86
C LEU A 278 -20.74 0.31 5.19
N SER A 279 -19.60 -0.22 5.65
CA SER A 279 -19.57 -0.98 6.91
C SER A 279 -19.96 -0.13 8.11
N SER A 280 -19.53 1.13 8.15
CA SER A 280 -19.88 2.06 9.22
C SER A 280 -21.36 2.43 9.21
N ALA A 281 -21.96 2.62 8.03
CA ALA A 281 -23.38 2.91 7.87
C ALA A 281 -24.27 1.74 8.31
N LEU A 282 -23.85 0.50 7.99
CA LEU A 282 -24.56 -0.70 8.43
C LEU A 282 -24.54 -0.85 9.95
N ILE A 283 -23.38 -0.62 10.59
CA ILE A 283 -23.26 -0.65 12.05
C ILE A 283 -24.15 0.41 12.70
N LYS A 284 -24.19 1.64 12.16
CA LYS A 284 -25.08 2.70 12.64
C LYS A 284 -26.56 2.35 12.51
N ARG A 285 -26.92 1.48 11.56
CA ARG A 285 -28.28 0.96 11.37
C ARG A 285 -28.61 -0.24 12.26
N GLY A 286 -27.75 -0.58 13.23
CA GLY A 286 -27.98 -1.63 14.21
C GLY A 286 -27.49 -3.03 13.79
N TRP A 287 -26.74 -3.15 12.67
CA TRP A 287 -26.15 -4.43 12.29
C TRP A 287 -24.99 -4.80 13.23
N THR A 288 -24.80 -6.08 13.49
CA THR A 288 -23.64 -6.53 14.24
C THR A 288 -22.35 -6.22 13.46
N VAL A 289 -21.28 -5.91 14.17
CA VAL A 289 -19.95 -5.64 13.56
C VAL A 289 -19.55 -6.77 12.61
N ASN A 290 -19.75 -8.03 13.03
CA ASN A 290 -19.43 -9.22 12.21
C ASN A 290 -20.18 -9.19 10.86
N LEU A 291 -21.48 -8.97 10.89
CA LEU A 291 -22.30 -8.96 9.67
C LEU A 291 -21.97 -7.75 8.79
N ALA A 292 -21.87 -6.57 9.36
CA ALA A 292 -21.57 -5.33 8.63
C ALA A 292 -20.22 -5.39 7.90
N ARG A 293 -19.16 -5.87 8.60
CA ARG A 293 -17.82 -6.01 7.99
C ARG A 293 -17.81 -7.04 6.86
N LYS A 294 -18.36 -8.23 7.08
CA LYS A 294 -18.42 -9.29 6.07
C LYS A 294 -19.30 -8.90 4.88
N THR A 295 -20.38 -8.17 5.10
CA THR A 295 -21.19 -7.63 4.00
C THR A 295 -20.42 -6.60 3.18
N ALA A 296 -19.65 -5.70 3.81
CA ALA A 296 -18.81 -4.76 3.06
C ALA A 296 -17.72 -5.46 2.24
N LEU A 297 -17.09 -6.51 2.80
CA LEU A 297 -16.15 -7.35 2.05
C LEU A 297 -16.83 -8.06 0.88
N PHE A 298 -18.04 -8.59 1.08
CA PHE A 298 -18.81 -9.26 0.04
C PHE A 298 -19.25 -8.29 -1.08
N VAL A 299 -19.69 -7.09 -0.73
CA VAL A 299 -20.02 -6.05 -1.72
C VAL A 299 -18.79 -5.68 -2.53
N SER A 300 -17.62 -5.48 -1.88
CA SER A 300 -16.37 -5.25 -2.60
C SER A 300 -16.05 -6.40 -3.56
N LEU A 301 -16.23 -7.65 -3.13
CA LEU A 301 -16.06 -8.82 -4.00
C LEU A 301 -16.94 -8.73 -5.26
N LEU A 302 -18.23 -8.36 -5.13
CA LEU A 302 -19.13 -8.25 -6.29
C LEU A 302 -18.62 -7.23 -7.32
N PHE A 303 -18.02 -6.13 -6.87
CA PHE A 303 -17.43 -5.11 -7.75
C PHE A 303 -16.12 -5.54 -8.41
N VAL A 304 -15.45 -6.59 -7.91
CA VAL A 304 -14.28 -7.18 -8.58
C VAL A 304 -14.71 -8.09 -9.73
N LEU A 305 -15.85 -8.78 -9.64
CA LEU A 305 -16.23 -9.82 -10.60
C LEU A 305 -16.18 -9.42 -12.09
N PRO A 306 -16.51 -8.17 -12.48
CA PRO A 306 -16.39 -7.76 -13.88
C PRO A 306 -14.99 -7.95 -14.48
N ILE A 307 -13.92 -8.06 -13.66
CA ILE A 307 -12.54 -8.24 -14.13
C ILE A 307 -12.35 -9.57 -14.88
N PHE A 308 -13.19 -10.57 -14.62
CA PHE A 308 -13.17 -11.83 -15.37
C PHE A 308 -13.40 -11.63 -16.88
N PHE A 309 -14.08 -10.56 -17.25
CA PHE A 309 -14.42 -10.25 -18.65
C PHE A 309 -13.50 -9.18 -19.24
N ALA A 310 -12.45 -8.71 -18.52
CA ALA A 310 -11.60 -7.62 -18.97
C ALA A 310 -10.96 -7.86 -20.35
N GLU A 311 -10.54 -9.10 -20.64
CA GLU A 311 -9.96 -9.48 -21.95
C GLU A 311 -10.97 -9.42 -23.12
N SER A 312 -12.25 -9.54 -22.85
CA SER A 312 -13.31 -9.53 -23.90
C SER A 312 -13.85 -8.12 -24.18
N ILE A 313 -13.41 -7.10 -23.46
CA ILE A 313 -13.89 -5.74 -23.64
C ILE A 313 -13.16 -5.09 -24.81
N ALA A 314 -13.91 -4.72 -25.87
CA ALA A 314 -13.33 -4.07 -27.04
C ALA A 314 -13.02 -2.57 -26.84
N SER A 315 -13.74 -1.89 -25.96
CA SER A 315 -13.60 -0.44 -25.74
C SER A 315 -12.56 -0.13 -24.68
N LEU A 316 -11.63 0.79 -24.96
CA LEU A 316 -10.67 1.31 -23.99
C LEU A 316 -11.35 1.81 -22.72
N TRP A 317 -12.37 2.66 -22.85
CA TRP A 317 -13.07 3.23 -21.70
C TRP A 317 -13.91 2.21 -20.93
N GLY A 318 -14.41 1.18 -21.62
CA GLY A 318 -15.03 0.02 -20.99
C GLY A 318 -14.02 -0.75 -20.12
N ALA A 319 -12.81 -0.99 -20.63
CA ALA A 319 -11.73 -1.59 -19.87
C ALA A 319 -11.32 -0.70 -18.69
N VAL A 320 -11.13 0.60 -18.89
CA VAL A 320 -10.81 1.58 -17.83
C VAL A 320 -11.85 1.53 -16.70
N LEU A 321 -13.13 1.44 -17.05
CA LEU A 321 -14.20 1.32 -16.04
C LEU A 321 -14.08 0.01 -15.26
N VAL A 322 -13.90 -1.13 -15.92
CA VAL A 322 -13.78 -2.43 -15.24
C VAL A 322 -12.51 -2.51 -14.39
N LEU A 323 -11.39 -2.01 -14.88
CA LEU A 323 -10.14 -1.94 -14.12
C LEU A 323 -10.27 -0.97 -12.93
N GLY A 324 -10.94 0.17 -13.14
CA GLY A 324 -11.26 1.13 -12.08
C GLY A 324 -12.16 0.53 -10.99
N LEU A 325 -13.20 -0.23 -11.38
CA LEU A 325 -14.05 -0.95 -10.42
C LEU A 325 -13.27 -2.00 -9.62
N ALA A 326 -12.37 -2.74 -10.27
CA ALA A 326 -11.54 -3.74 -9.59
C ALA A 326 -10.57 -3.08 -8.59
N THR A 327 -9.95 -1.96 -8.94
CA THR A 327 -9.08 -1.20 -8.03
C THR A 327 -9.87 -0.57 -6.88
N ALA A 328 -11.06 -0.02 -7.15
CA ALA A 328 -11.99 0.50 -6.15
C ALA A 328 -12.42 -0.57 -5.15
N ALA A 329 -12.78 -1.73 -5.66
CA ALA A 329 -13.16 -2.90 -4.86
C ALA A 329 -12.00 -3.39 -3.98
N GLN A 330 -10.77 -3.41 -4.51
CA GLN A 330 -9.57 -3.73 -3.72
C GLN A 330 -9.40 -2.76 -2.55
N GLN A 331 -9.52 -1.46 -2.79
CA GLN A 331 -9.38 -0.46 -1.74
C GLN A 331 -10.49 -0.57 -0.68
N GLY A 332 -11.73 -0.79 -1.11
CA GLY A 332 -12.86 -1.04 -0.22
C GLY A 332 -12.70 -2.33 0.60
N PHE A 333 -12.20 -3.41 -0.02
CA PHE A 333 -11.89 -4.66 0.66
C PHE A 333 -10.76 -4.49 1.67
N SER A 334 -9.65 -3.87 1.26
CA SER A 334 -8.46 -3.64 2.09
C SER A 334 -8.79 -2.80 3.32
N SER A 335 -9.57 -1.71 3.17
CA SER A 335 -9.96 -0.87 4.31
C SER A 335 -10.76 -1.65 5.36
N ASN A 336 -11.72 -2.48 4.92
CA ASN A 336 -12.48 -3.34 5.83
C ASN A 336 -11.62 -4.48 6.42
N LEU A 337 -10.70 -5.05 5.67
CA LEU A 337 -9.78 -6.07 6.15
C LEU A 337 -8.88 -5.53 7.28
N PHE A 338 -8.35 -4.30 7.17
CA PHE A 338 -7.61 -3.66 8.26
C PHE A 338 -8.46 -3.41 9.51
N THR A 339 -9.74 -3.06 9.33
CA THR A 339 -10.62 -2.87 10.49
C THR A 339 -10.92 -4.16 11.24
N LEU A 340 -10.89 -5.35 10.58
CA LEU A 340 -11.02 -6.63 11.27
C LEU A 340 -9.93 -6.82 12.34
N VAL A 341 -8.71 -6.34 12.08
CA VAL A 341 -7.64 -6.42 13.08
C VAL A 341 -7.98 -5.60 14.31
N SER A 342 -8.48 -4.38 14.12
CA SER A 342 -8.89 -3.50 15.21
C SER A 342 -10.11 -4.05 16.00
N ASP A 343 -10.98 -4.79 15.32
CA ASP A 343 -12.18 -5.39 15.93
C ASP A 343 -11.85 -6.67 16.72
N MET A 344 -10.79 -7.41 16.34
CA MET A 344 -10.45 -8.72 16.93
C MET A 344 -9.26 -8.69 17.91
N PHE A 345 -8.43 -7.65 17.88
CA PHE A 345 -7.20 -7.61 18.67
C PHE A 345 -7.15 -6.43 19.63
N PRO A 346 -6.56 -6.60 20.82
CA PRO A 346 -6.29 -5.48 21.70
C PRO A 346 -5.33 -4.49 21.01
N ARG A 347 -5.46 -3.21 21.36
CA ARG A 347 -4.75 -2.10 20.68
C ARG A 347 -3.24 -2.32 20.58
N GLN A 348 -2.62 -2.91 21.61
CA GLN A 348 -1.18 -3.20 21.65
C GLN A 348 -0.75 -4.25 20.62
N ALA A 349 -1.66 -5.14 20.20
CA ALA A 349 -1.39 -6.20 19.22
C ALA A 349 -1.67 -5.77 17.78
N VAL A 350 -2.51 -4.76 17.54
CA VAL A 350 -2.96 -4.33 16.22
C VAL A 350 -1.78 -4.06 15.28
N ALA A 351 -0.79 -3.28 15.71
CA ALA A 351 0.37 -2.95 14.88
C ALA A 351 1.20 -4.18 14.50
N SER A 352 1.38 -5.12 15.44
CA SER A 352 2.12 -6.36 15.19
C SER A 352 1.40 -7.29 14.22
N VAL A 353 0.08 -7.43 14.37
CA VAL A 353 -0.74 -8.24 13.46
C VAL A 353 -0.81 -7.60 12.07
N ALA A 354 -0.99 -6.28 12.00
CA ALA A 354 -1.00 -5.53 10.74
C ALA A 354 0.36 -5.64 10.02
N GLY A 355 1.47 -5.54 10.75
CA GLY A 355 2.82 -5.72 10.20
C GLY A 355 3.06 -7.13 9.66
N PHE A 356 2.65 -8.16 10.41
CA PHE A 356 2.76 -9.55 9.95
C PHE A 356 1.92 -9.81 8.70
N GLY A 357 0.66 -9.35 8.69
CA GLY A 357 -0.20 -9.49 7.50
C GLY A 357 0.32 -8.70 6.31
N GLY A 358 0.86 -7.50 6.53
CA GLY A 358 1.51 -6.71 5.47
C GLY A 358 2.72 -7.45 4.86
N MET A 359 3.59 -8.04 5.68
CA MET A 359 4.69 -8.88 5.22
C MET A 359 4.19 -10.06 4.36
N CYS A 360 3.14 -10.75 4.81
CA CYS A 360 2.52 -11.83 4.04
C CYS A 360 1.95 -11.33 2.71
N GLY A 361 1.31 -10.15 2.69
CA GLY A 361 0.78 -9.52 1.49
C GLY A 361 1.86 -9.20 0.46
N TYR A 362 2.96 -8.59 0.88
CA TYR A 362 4.09 -8.30 -0.02
C TYR A 362 4.80 -9.56 -0.51
N PHE A 363 4.90 -10.59 0.34
CA PHE A 363 5.45 -11.87 -0.09
C PHE A 363 4.55 -12.53 -1.14
N GLY A 364 3.22 -12.51 -0.94
CA GLY A 364 2.25 -12.93 -1.94
C GLY A 364 2.36 -12.13 -3.23
N ALA A 365 2.53 -10.80 -3.13
CA ALA A 365 2.75 -9.94 -4.29
C ALA A 365 4.02 -10.31 -5.07
N SER A 366 5.11 -10.60 -4.37
CA SER A 366 6.36 -11.05 -5.00
C SER A 366 6.15 -12.32 -5.83
N LEU A 367 5.46 -13.32 -5.28
CA LEU A 367 5.16 -14.57 -5.99
C LEU A 367 4.22 -14.34 -7.18
N PHE A 368 3.20 -13.53 -6.99
CA PHE A 368 2.21 -13.29 -8.05
C PHE A 368 2.79 -12.53 -9.25
N GLN A 369 3.75 -11.63 -9.04
CA GLN A 369 4.46 -10.98 -10.15
C GLN A 369 5.15 -11.99 -11.08
N LEU A 370 5.69 -13.08 -10.52
CA LEU A 370 6.29 -14.17 -11.32
C LEU A 370 5.21 -14.93 -12.11
N VAL A 371 4.08 -15.22 -11.45
CA VAL A 371 2.94 -15.91 -12.12
C VAL A 371 2.42 -15.06 -13.27
N VAL A 372 2.26 -13.75 -13.09
CA VAL A 372 1.80 -12.86 -14.16
C VAL A 372 2.81 -12.82 -15.30
N GLY A 373 4.10 -12.62 -15.00
CA GLY A 373 5.16 -12.58 -16.02
C GLY A 373 5.18 -13.84 -16.88
N TYR A 374 5.19 -15.01 -16.21
CA TYR A 374 5.17 -16.30 -16.91
C TYR A 374 3.89 -16.51 -17.73
N SER A 375 2.72 -16.17 -17.17
CA SER A 375 1.43 -16.32 -17.85
C SER A 375 1.34 -15.45 -19.09
N VAL A 376 1.71 -14.18 -18.99
CA VAL A 376 1.64 -13.22 -20.11
C VAL A 376 2.62 -13.58 -21.22
N GLU A 377 3.83 -14.06 -20.88
CA GLU A 377 4.82 -14.50 -21.86
C GLU A 377 4.37 -15.75 -22.60
N LYS A 378 3.81 -16.74 -21.87
CA LYS A 378 3.44 -18.03 -22.46
C LYS A 378 2.13 -17.97 -23.25
N HIS A 379 1.13 -17.27 -22.75
CA HIS A 379 -0.22 -17.24 -23.33
C HIS A 379 -0.50 -15.97 -24.15
N HIS A 380 0.38 -14.97 -24.08
CA HIS A 380 0.25 -13.69 -24.76
C HIS A 380 -1.01 -12.90 -24.40
N ASN A 381 -1.66 -13.23 -23.27
CA ASN A 381 -2.87 -12.58 -22.76
C ASN A 381 -2.84 -12.47 -21.23
N TYR A 382 -3.82 -11.76 -20.67
CA TYR A 382 -3.96 -11.53 -19.23
C TYR A 382 -5.11 -12.35 -18.60
N ALA A 383 -5.66 -13.35 -19.31
CA ALA A 383 -6.81 -14.12 -18.86
C ALA A 383 -6.56 -14.80 -17.49
N LEU A 384 -5.40 -15.49 -17.33
CA LEU A 384 -5.05 -16.12 -16.05
C LEU A 384 -4.82 -15.09 -14.93
N PRO A 385 -4.05 -14.01 -15.12
CA PRO A 385 -3.96 -12.94 -14.11
C PRO A 385 -5.33 -12.37 -13.70
N PHE A 386 -6.24 -12.13 -14.63
CA PHE A 386 -7.58 -11.62 -14.30
C PHE A 386 -8.46 -12.68 -13.61
N LEU A 387 -8.33 -13.94 -14.00
CA LEU A 387 -8.98 -15.06 -13.31
C LEU A 387 -8.50 -15.14 -11.84
N CYS A 388 -7.20 -15.06 -11.61
CA CYS A 388 -6.63 -15.00 -10.25
C CYS A 388 -7.14 -13.78 -9.48
N ALA A 389 -7.17 -12.60 -10.13
CA ALA A 389 -7.61 -11.37 -9.50
C ALA A 389 -9.08 -11.44 -9.06
N GLY A 390 -9.98 -11.95 -9.90
CA GLY A 390 -11.39 -12.13 -9.55
C GLY A 390 -11.59 -13.16 -8.44
N SER A 391 -10.84 -14.28 -8.50
CA SER A 391 -10.97 -15.42 -7.57
C SER A 391 -10.36 -15.15 -6.21
N ALA A 392 -9.30 -14.34 -6.12
CA ALA A 392 -8.57 -14.09 -4.90
C ALA A 392 -9.47 -13.56 -3.76
N TYR A 393 -10.40 -12.66 -4.08
CA TYR A 393 -11.32 -12.08 -3.08
C TYR A 393 -12.37 -13.07 -2.60
N MET A 394 -12.84 -13.97 -3.48
CA MET A 394 -13.76 -15.05 -3.09
C MET A 394 -13.09 -16.00 -2.11
N ILE A 395 -11.86 -16.42 -2.44
CA ILE A 395 -11.07 -17.31 -1.58
C ILE A 395 -10.72 -16.62 -0.27
N ALA A 396 -10.31 -15.34 -0.32
CA ALA A 396 -9.98 -14.54 0.87
C ALA A 396 -11.19 -14.42 1.80
N LEU A 397 -12.37 -14.09 1.29
CA LEU A 397 -13.59 -13.98 2.10
C LEU A 397 -14.00 -15.33 2.70
N ALA A 398 -13.90 -16.42 1.95
CA ALA A 398 -14.17 -17.77 2.44
C ALA A 398 -13.21 -18.16 3.56
N LEU A 399 -11.90 -17.91 3.40
CA LEU A 399 -10.88 -18.18 4.44
C LEU A 399 -11.08 -17.31 5.68
N ILE A 400 -11.40 -16.02 5.51
CA ILE A 400 -11.72 -15.12 6.62
C ILE A 400 -12.94 -15.67 7.38
N HIS A 401 -13.98 -16.13 6.67
CA HIS A 401 -15.16 -16.69 7.29
C HIS A 401 -14.86 -18.02 8.02
N ALA A 402 -14.05 -18.88 7.42
CA ALA A 402 -13.69 -20.18 8.02
C ALA A 402 -12.80 -20.04 9.27
N LEU A 403 -11.82 -19.10 9.24
CA LEU A 403 -10.88 -18.89 10.34
C LEU A 403 -11.45 -17.98 11.45
N ALA A 404 -12.34 -17.03 11.08
CA ALA A 404 -13.02 -16.11 11.98
C ALA A 404 -14.54 -16.06 11.65
N PRO A 405 -15.31 -17.14 11.92
CA PRO A 405 -16.74 -17.19 11.63
C PRO A 405 -17.51 -16.09 12.36
N ARG A 406 -17.07 -15.79 13.57
CA ARG A 406 -17.49 -14.61 14.34
C ARG A 406 -16.25 -13.76 14.63
N LEU A 407 -16.38 -12.44 14.47
CA LEU A 407 -15.30 -11.50 14.78
C LEU A 407 -15.22 -11.29 16.30
N GLN A 408 -14.78 -12.35 17.00
CA GLN A 408 -14.60 -12.32 18.45
C GLN A 408 -13.17 -11.91 18.79
N PRO A 409 -12.95 -11.23 19.92
CA PRO A 409 -11.63 -10.90 20.41
C PRO A 409 -10.73 -12.13 20.50
N ALA A 410 -9.50 -12.00 19.99
CA ALA A 410 -8.51 -13.06 20.05
C ALA A 410 -8.05 -13.24 21.51
N THR A 411 -8.05 -14.48 22.01
CA THR A 411 -7.46 -14.82 23.31
C THR A 411 -5.93 -14.80 23.19
N ILE A 412 -5.31 -13.77 23.72
CA ILE A 412 -3.86 -13.61 23.72
C ILE A 412 -3.38 -13.77 25.17
N GLY A 413 -2.54 -14.77 25.43
CA GLY A 413 -1.91 -14.98 26.74
C GLY A 413 -2.84 -15.46 27.86
N GLY A 414 -3.92 -16.18 27.54
CA GLY A 414 -4.77 -16.83 28.55
C GLY A 414 -5.82 -15.93 29.23
N ASN A 415 -5.80 -14.63 28.98
CA ASN A 415 -6.84 -13.71 29.44
C ASN A 415 -7.72 -13.26 28.25
N PRO A 416 -9.05 -13.34 28.35
CA PRO A 416 -9.93 -12.71 27.37
C PRO A 416 -9.68 -11.19 27.39
N ALA A 417 -9.72 -10.56 26.21
CA ALA A 417 -9.58 -9.10 26.12
C ALA A 417 -10.59 -8.39 27.03
N PRO A 418 -10.21 -7.34 27.76
CA PRO A 418 -11.12 -6.58 28.59
C PRO A 418 -12.23 -6.00 27.73
N GLY A 419 -13.50 -6.42 27.96
CA GLY A 419 -14.68 -5.95 27.23
C GLY A 419 -15.63 -7.06 26.72
N SER A 420 -15.37 -8.34 26.97
CA SER A 420 -16.29 -9.44 26.67
C SER A 420 -17.28 -9.63 27.81
N LYS A 421 -18.18 -8.71 28.02
CA LYS A 421 -19.47 -8.94 28.70
C LYS A 421 -20.59 -8.34 27.86
#